data_442625825bae16b169ce7aaf6151227e
#
_entry.id   442625825bae16b169ce7aaf6151227e
#
_cell.length_a   1.000
_cell.length_b   1.000
_cell.length_c   1.000
_cell.angle_alpha   90.00
_cell.angle_beta   90.00
_cell.angle_gamma   90.00
#
_symmetry.space_group_name_H-M   'P 1'
#
loop_
_entity.id
_entity.type
_entity.pdbx_description
1 polymer ?
#
loop_
_entity_poly.entity_id
_entity_poly.type
_entity_poly.pdbx_seq_one_letter_code
_entity_poly.pdbx_strand_id
1 'polypeptide(L)'
;MTETTPYDADRARFTRQALARLVLCDHAADVADGAADLVATENDPDTGPGGRVSQAFQLIELAERALVSAVIYERERGSSWTEIAQYLGIGPAEAEERFASNLDGWNTAFEVPYRLDDTGRKRIPQLPTAAYDPAWACNRLDTWAGNRLILVNDDRPVSSGLAMAQSEK
;
A
#
# COMPACT_ATOMS: atom_id res chain seq x y z
N MET A 1 -21.09 8.78 -20.69
CA MET A 1 -19.77 9.37 -20.37
C MET A 1 -19.66 9.41 -18.87
N THR A 2 -18.79 8.60 -18.29
CA THR A 2 -18.50 8.64 -16.84
C THR A 2 -17.70 9.91 -16.58
N GLU A 3 -18.24 10.79 -15.77
CA GLU A 3 -17.59 12.05 -15.37
C GLU A 3 -16.27 11.74 -14.66
N THR A 4 -15.15 12.23 -15.19
CA THR A 4 -13.81 12.08 -14.59
C THR A 4 -13.80 12.81 -13.25
N THR A 5 -13.54 12.08 -12.17
CA THR A 5 -13.45 12.68 -10.83
C THR A 5 -12.06 13.24 -10.57
N PRO A 6 -11.89 14.13 -9.57
CA PRO A 6 -10.56 14.53 -9.10
C PRO A 6 -9.64 13.34 -8.79
N TYR A 7 -10.16 12.26 -8.19
CA TYR A 7 -9.40 11.04 -7.91
C TYR A 7 -8.90 10.35 -9.19
N ASP A 8 -9.70 10.32 -10.26
CA ASP A 8 -9.29 9.74 -11.55
C ASP A 8 -8.17 10.57 -12.19
N ALA A 9 -8.29 11.90 -12.13
CA ALA A 9 -7.28 12.82 -12.63
C ALA A 9 -5.96 12.70 -11.85
N ASP A 10 -6.02 12.60 -10.54
CA ASP A 10 -4.83 12.44 -9.69
C ASP A 10 -4.15 11.08 -9.93
N ARG A 11 -4.91 9.98 -10.04
CA ARG A 11 -4.34 8.67 -10.38
C ARG A 11 -3.65 8.65 -11.73
N ALA A 12 -4.23 9.30 -12.72
CA ALA A 12 -3.67 9.35 -14.09
C ALA A 12 -2.30 10.04 -14.15
N ARG A 13 -1.90 10.79 -13.12
CA ARG A 13 -0.58 11.44 -13.02
C ARG A 13 0.54 10.48 -12.64
N PHE A 14 0.22 9.31 -12.10
CA PHE A 14 1.18 8.32 -11.63
C PHE A 14 1.20 7.09 -12.53
N THR A 15 2.36 6.45 -12.67
CA THR A 15 2.46 5.12 -13.27
C THR A 15 1.83 4.07 -12.34
N ARG A 16 1.42 2.92 -12.89
CA ARG A 16 0.94 1.80 -12.07
C ARG A 16 1.99 1.34 -11.05
N GLN A 17 3.25 1.29 -11.47
CA GLN A 17 4.38 0.99 -10.59
C GLN A 17 4.47 1.98 -9.42
N ALA A 18 4.30 3.29 -9.68
CA ALA A 18 4.33 4.31 -8.62
C ALA A 18 3.17 4.15 -7.64
N LEU A 19 1.97 3.83 -8.13
CA LEU A 19 0.80 3.57 -7.28
C LEU A 19 1.00 2.31 -6.42
N ALA A 20 1.56 1.23 -6.98
CA ALA A 20 1.92 0.03 -6.22
C ALA A 20 2.98 0.34 -5.14
N ARG A 21 3.98 1.18 -5.47
CA ARG A 21 4.98 1.63 -4.49
C ARG A 21 4.35 2.45 -3.36
N LEU A 22 3.39 3.31 -3.69
CA LEU A 22 2.68 4.13 -2.71
C LEU A 22 1.84 3.28 -1.74
N VAL A 23 1.17 2.24 -2.24
CA VAL A 23 0.47 1.26 -1.39
C VAL A 23 1.43 0.52 -0.47
N LEU A 24 2.60 0.13 -0.97
CA LEU A 24 3.63 -0.48 -0.13
C LEU A 24 4.11 0.48 0.96
N CYS A 25 4.31 1.77 0.65
CA CYS A 25 4.67 2.77 1.66
C CYS A 25 3.59 2.90 2.74
N ASP A 26 2.32 2.91 2.34
CA ASP A 26 1.18 3.02 3.25
C ASP A 26 1.11 1.84 4.22
N HIS A 27 1.18 0.62 3.71
CA HIS A 27 1.18 -0.58 4.55
C HIS A 27 2.46 -0.72 5.41
N ALA A 28 3.62 -0.27 4.92
CA ALA A 28 4.85 -0.26 5.71
C ALA A 28 4.78 0.76 6.88
N ALA A 29 4.14 1.90 6.65
CA ALA A 29 3.87 2.87 7.71
C ALA A 29 2.93 2.29 8.78
N ASP A 30 1.89 1.56 8.38
CA ASP A 30 0.98 0.87 9.31
C ASP A 30 1.73 -0.17 10.18
N VAL A 31 2.67 -0.94 9.59
CA VAL A 31 3.53 -1.88 10.34
C VAL A 31 4.38 -1.15 11.35
N ALA A 32 5.00 -0.04 10.96
CA ALA A 32 5.84 0.75 11.84
C ALA A 32 5.05 1.37 13.00
N ASP A 33 3.84 1.87 12.73
CA ASP A 33 2.95 2.42 13.75
C ASP A 33 2.47 1.33 14.70
N GLY A 34 2.03 0.18 14.20
CA GLY A 34 1.62 -0.95 15.02
C GLY A 34 2.77 -1.51 15.88
N ALA A 35 3.99 -1.51 15.37
CA ALA A 35 5.17 -1.88 16.14
C ALA A 35 5.48 -0.85 17.24
N ALA A 36 5.36 0.45 16.93
CA ALA A 36 5.57 1.51 17.92
C ALA A 36 4.54 1.44 19.05
N ASP A 37 3.28 1.17 18.74
CA ASP A 37 2.21 1.00 19.72
C ASP A 37 2.46 -0.19 20.67
N LEU A 38 3.09 -1.26 20.14
CA LEU A 38 3.45 -2.42 20.96
C LEU A 38 4.66 -2.15 21.89
N VAL A 39 5.53 -1.21 21.53
CA VAL A 39 6.66 -0.78 22.35
C VAL A 39 6.19 0.14 23.49
N ALA A 40 5.14 0.93 23.26
CA ALA A 40 4.63 1.88 24.25
C ALA A 40 4.00 1.16 25.46
N THR A 41 4.48 1.47 26.66
CA THR A 41 4.02 0.82 27.92
C THR A 41 3.04 1.66 28.71
N GLU A 42 2.82 2.91 28.33
CA GLU A 42 1.94 3.84 29.05
C GLU A 42 0.48 3.35 29.12
N ASN A 43 0.03 2.59 28.14
CA ASN A 43 -1.32 2.03 28.09
C ASN A 43 -1.43 0.60 28.67
N ASP A 44 -0.33 0.04 29.23
CA ASP A 44 -0.35 -1.31 29.81
C ASP A 44 -1.39 -1.49 30.93
N PRO A 45 -1.59 -0.52 31.83
CA PRO A 45 -2.59 -0.63 32.88
C PRO A 45 -4.04 -0.76 32.38
N ASP A 46 -4.32 -0.19 31.19
CA ASP A 46 -5.64 -0.20 30.56
C ASP A 46 -5.83 -1.37 29.60
N THR A 47 -4.78 -2.18 29.40
CA THR A 47 -4.81 -3.33 28.50
C THR A 47 -5.34 -4.57 29.23
N GLY A 48 -6.47 -5.10 28.77
CA GLY A 48 -7.06 -6.31 29.35
C GLY A 48 -6.20 -7.57 29.10
N PRO A 49 -6.49 -8.67 29.84
CA PRO A 49 -5.78 -9.95 29.66
C PRO A 49 -5.75 -10.40 28.21
N GLY A 50 -4.55 -10.73 27.69
CA GLY A 50 -4.37 -11.15 26.29
C GLY A 50 -4.28 -10.00 25.27
N GLY A 51 -4.51 -8.74 25.66
CA GLY A 51 -4.52 -7.61 24.74
C GLY A 51 -3.20 -7.41 23.99
N ARG A 52 -2.06 -7.62 24.64
CA ARG A 52 -0.74 -7.53 23.98
C ARG A 52 -0.50 -8.65 22.97
N VAL A 53 -1.04 -9.85 23.20
CA VAL A 53 -1.00 -10.95 22.22
C VAL A 53 -1.85 -10.58 21.00
N SER A 54 -3.03 -9.98 21.22
CA SER A 54 -3.89 -9.50 20.11
C SER A 54 -3.18 -8.45 19.27
N GLN A 55 -2.51 -7.48 19.89
CA GLN A 55 -1.74 -6.45 19.16
C GLN A 55 -0.57 -7.05 18.36
N ALA A 56 0.18 -8.00 18.96
CA ALA A 56 1.25 -8.70 18.25
C ALA A 56 0.72 -9.52 17.07
N PHE A 57 -0.45 -10.13 17.21
CA PHE A 57 -1.12 -10.85 16.11
C PHE A 57 -1.54 -9.91 14.99
N GLN A 58 -2.13 -8.76 15.32
CA GLN A 58 -2.46 -7.71 14.33
C GLN A 58 -1.22 -7.22 13.58
N LEU A 59 -0.07 -7.13 14.25
CA LEU A 59 1.19 -6.75 13.58
C LEU A 59 1.62 -7.77 12.53
N ILE A 60 1.38 -9.07 12.74
CA ILE A 60 1.62 -10.10 11.71
C ILE A 60 0.72 -9.85 10.49
N GLU A 61 -0.56 -9.58 10.70
CA GLU A 61 -1.51 -9.29 9.60
C GLU A 61 -1.11 -8.03 8.80
N LEU A 62 -0.63 -6.98 9.49
CA LEU A 62 -0.09 -5.78 8.85
C LEU A 62 1.16 -6.10 8.01
N ALA A 63 2.07 -6.90 8.54
CA ALA A 63 3.28 -7.32 7.85
C ALA A 63 2.97 -8.20 6.62
N GLU A 64 1.98 -9.08 6.69
CA GLU A 64 1.51 -9.87 5.54
C GLU A 64 0.94 -8.98 4.43
N ARG A 65 0.15 -7.97 4.78
CA ARG A 65 -0.35 -6.99 3.80
C ARG A 65 0.79 -6.22 3.14
N ALA A 66 1.80 -5.80 3.91
CA ALA A 66 2.97 -5.13 3.37
C ALA A 66 3.76 -6.06 2.42
N LEU A 67 3.89 -7.36 2.75
CA LEU A 67 4.54 -8.35 1.89
C LEU A 67 3.79 -8.52 0.55
N VAL A 68 2.46 -8.64 0.58
CA VAL A 68 1.64 -8.70 -0.64
C VAL A 68 1.87 -7.46 -1.50
N SER A 69 1.87 -6.26 -0.89
CA SER A 69 2.11 -5.00 -1.61
C SER A 69 3.52 -4.92 -2.20
N ALA A 70 4.53 -5.47 -1.51
CA ALA A 70 5.89 -5.55 -2.02
C ALA A 70 5.97 -6.45 -3.24
N VAL A 71 5.30 -7.60 -3.24
CA VAL A 71 5.24 -8.52 -4.39
C VAL A 71 4.54 -7.85 -5.58
N ILE A 72 3.40 -7.17 -5.34
CA ILE A 72 2.70 -6.43 -6.40
C ILE A 72 3.62 -5.36 -6.99
N TYR A 73 4.29 -4.57 -6.16
CA TYR A 73 5.24 -3.54 -6.62
C TYR A 73 6.37 -4.14 -7.43
N GLU A 74 6.98 -5.24 -6.99
CA GLU A 74 8.05 -5.91 -7.72
C GLU A 74 7.56 -6.43 -9.08
N ARG A 75 6.35 -6.98 -9.16
CA ARG A 75 5.75 -7.41 -10.43
C ARG A 75 5.46 -6.24 -11.37
N GLU A 76 4.96 -5.11 -10.85
CA GLU A 76 4.74 -3.88 -11.63
C GLU A 76 6.03 -3.28 -12.18
N ARG A 77 7.16 -3.44 -11.49
CA ARG A 77 8.48 -3.00 -11.98
C ARG A 77 9.19 -4.02 -12.86
N GLY A 78 8.58 -5.17 -13.14
CA GLY A 78 9.07 -6.18 -14.06
C GLY A 78 9.88 -7.31 -13.45
N SER A 79 10.01 -7.40 -12.12
CA SER A 79 10.69 -8.52 -11.46
C SER A 79 10.00 -9.84 -11.78
N SER A 80 10.79 -10.86 -12.13
CA SER A 80 10.32 -12.21 -12.39
C SER A 80 9.93 -12.96 -11.11
N TRP A 81 9.15 -14.04 -11.25
CA TRP A 81 8.87 -14.91 -10.11
C TRP A 81 10.13 -15.58 -9.54
N THR A 82 11.14 -15.82 -10.36
CA THR A 82 12.42 -16.36 -9.89
C THR A 82 13.15 -15.39 -8.96
N GLU A 83 13.18 -14.10 -9.31
CA GLU A 83 13.79 -13.07 -8.49
C GLU A 83 13.03 -12.86 -7.17
N ILE A 84 11.71 -12.83 -7.21
CA ILE A 84 10.87 -12.67 -6.01
C ILE A 84 11.02 -13.89 -5.09
N ALA A 85 10.92 -15.11 -5.64
CA ALA A 85 10.99 -16.36 -4.90
C ALA A 85 12.32 -16.55 -4.15
N GLN A 86 13.42 -16.06 -4.74
CA GLN A 86 14.75 -16.10 -4.12
C GLN A 86 14.76 -15.43 -2.74
N TYR A 87 14.10 -14.28 -2.59
CA TYR A 87 14.02 -13.56 -1.32
C TYR A 87 13.01 -14.15 -0.35
N LEU A 88 12.01 -14.90 -0.86
CA LEU A 88 11.02 -15.58 -0.03
C LEU A 88 11.52 -16.95 0.47
N GLY A 89 12.61 -17.48 -0.10
CA GLY A 89 13.13 -18.81 0.22
C GLY A 89 12.23 -19.95 -0.26
N ILE A 90 11.45 -19.74 -1.33
CA ILE A 90 10.52 -20.72 -1.92
C ILE A 90 10.78 -20.90 -3.42
N GLY A 91 10.12 -21.86 -4.06
CA GLY A 91 10.20 -22.05 -5.50
C GLY A 91 9.44 -20.97 -6.29
N PRO A 92 9.84 -20.66 -7.56
CA PRO A 92 9.15 -19.68 -8.39
C PRO A 92 7.66 -20.01 -8.64
N ALA A 93 7.33 -21.28 -8.86
CA ALA A 93 5.96 -21.74 -9.06
C ALA A 93 5.12 -21.59 -7.77
N GLU A 94 5.71 -21.86 -6.61
CA GLU A 94 5.06 -21.67 -5.31
C GLU A 94 4.81 -20.17 -5.02
N ALA A 95 5.77 -19.29 -5.35
CA ALA A 95 5.60 -17.85 -5.24
C ALA A 95 4.45 -17.35 -6.12
N GLU A 96 4.40 -17.80 -7.39
CA GLU A 96 3.32 -17.47 -8.30
C GLU A 96 1.96 -17.93 -7.77
N GLU A 97 1.83 -19.20 -7.36
CA GLU A 97 0.60 -19.75 -6.81
C GLU A 97 0.13 -18.96 -5.57
N ARG A 98 1.05 -18.65 -4.67
CA ARG A 98 0.75 -17.92 -3.43
C ARG A 98 0.17 -16.52 -3.67
N PHE A 99 0.67 -15.80 -4.68
CA PHE A 99 0.33 -14.39 -4.89
C PHE A 99 -0.51 -14.13 -6.14
N ALA A 100 -0.86 -15.15 -6.93
CA ALA A 100 -1.64 -15.00 -8.16
C ALA A 100 -2.95 -14.25 -7.93
N SER A 101 -3.72 -14.64 -6.91
CA SER A 101 -5.01 -13.99 -6.61
C SER A 101 -4.88 -12.53 -6.20
N ASN A 102 -3.78 -12.15 -5.56
CA ASN A 102 -3.51 -10.77 -5.17
C ASN A 102 -3.21 -9.91 -6.41
N LEU A 103 -2.45 -10.45 -7.35
CA LEU A 103 -2.17 -9.77 -8.63
C LEU A 103 -3.42 -9.64 -9.50
N ASP A 104 -4.24 -10.68 -9.57
CA ASP A 104 -5.50 -10.64 -10.31
C ASP A 104 -6.45 -9.61 -9.70
N GLY A 105 -6.53 -9.56 -8.38
CA GLY A 105 -7.29 -8.52 -7.66
C GLY A 105 -6.79 -7.11 -7.96
N TRP A 106 -5.47 -6.91 -7.95
CA TRP A 106 -4.84 -5.63 -8.31
C TRP A 106 -5.15 -5.22 -9.75
N ASN A 107 -5.00 -6.13 -10.71
CA ASN A 107 -5.31 -5.87 -12.13
C ASN A 107 -6.79 -5.52 -12.32
N THR A 108 -7.68 -6.31 -11.74
CA THR A 108 -9.13 -6.07 -11.81
C THR A 108 -9.52 -4.72 -11.19
N ALA A 109 -8.89 -4.35 -10.06
CA ALA A 109 -9.13 -3.07 -9.42
C ALA A 109 -8.65 -1.86 -10.25
N PHE A 110 -7.66 -2.05 -11.14
CA PHE A 110 -7.26 -1.02 -12.10
C PHE A 110 -8.27 -0.86 -13.23
N GLU A 111 -8.87 -1.94 -13.71
CA GLU A 111 -9.90 -1.91 -14.74
C GLU A 111 -11.20 -1.29 -14.20
N VAL A 112 -11.54 -1.60 -12.95
CA VAL A 112 -12.76 -1.13 -12.27
C VAL A 112 -12.37 -0.52 -10.91
N PRO A 113 -11.84 0.72 -10.87
CA PRO A 113 -11.27 1.31 -9.65
C PRO A 113 -12.29 1.58 -8.55
N TYR A 114 -13.56 1.59 -8.87
CA TYR A 114 -14.66 1.68 -7.90
C TYR A 114 -15.89 0.93 -8.43
N ARG A 115 -16.76 0.55 -7.53
CA ARG A 115 -18.16 0.13 -7.81
C ARG A 115 -19.13 1.10 -7.17
N LEU A 116 -20.34 1.13 -7.63
CA LEU A 116 -21.41 1.86 -6.95
C LEU A 116 -21.99 0.99 -5.83
N ASP A 117 -22.47 1.63 -4.78
CA ASP A 117 -23.25 0.97 -3.74
C ASP A 117 -24.61 0.49 -4.28
N ASP A 118 -25.37 -0.21 -3.46
CA ASP A 118 -26.67 -0.77 -3.84
C ASP A 118 -27.70 0.34 -4.22
N THR A 119 -27.46 1.59 -3.83
CA THR A 119 -28.28 2.74 -4.19
C THR A 119 -27.85 3.42 -5.49
N GLY A 120 -26.71 3.04 -6.06
CA GLY A 120 -26.12 3.65 -7.26
C GLY A 120 -25.56 5.06 -7.04
N ARG A 121 -25.45 5.51 -5.79
CA ARG A 121 -25.08 6.90 -5.45
C ARG A 121 -23.66 7.05 -4.90
N LYS A 122 -23.20 6.05 -4.14
CA LYS A 122 -21.89 6.11 -3.47
C LYS A 122 -20.87 5.24 -4.21
N ARG A 123 -19.71 5.80 -4.48
CA ARG A 123 -18.56 5.04 -5.00
C ARG A 123 -17.86 4.28 -3.88
N ILE A 124 -17.66 2.99 -4.09
CA ILE A 124 -16.91 2.11 -3.20
C ILE A 124 -15.59 1.78 -3.91
N PRO A 125 -14.44 2.30 -3.42
CA PRO A 125 -13.14 2.02 -4.02
C PRO A 125 -12.84 0.52 -4.05
N GLN A 126 -12.26 0.04 -5.15
CA GLN A 126 -11.74 -1.32 -5.29
C GLN A 126 -10.22 -1.35 -5.17
N LEU A 127 -9.55 -0.26 -5.55
CA LEU A 127 -8.12 -0.07 -5.28
C LEU A 127 -7.89 0.20 -3.78
N PRO A 128 -6.72 -0.19 -3.23
CA PRO A 128 -6.28 0.28 -1.93
C PRO A 128 -6.31 1.81 -1.86
N THR A 129 -6.62 2.35 -0.67
CA THR A 129 -6.84 3.80 -0.49
C THR A 129 -5.68 4.63 -1.03
N ALA A 130 -4.44 4.22 -0.79
CA ALA A 130 -3.27 4.95 -1.27
C ALA A 130 -3.15 5.00 -2.80
N ALA A 131 -3.63 3.98 -3.52
CA ALA A 131 -3.67 3.98 -4.98
C ALA A 131 -4.94 4.66 -5.52
N TYR A 132 -6.03 4.64 -4.76
CA TYR A 132 -7.29 5.30 -5.16
C TYR A 132 -7.21 6.82 -5.01
N ASP A 133 -6.63 7.32 -3.92
CA ASP A 133 -6.39 8.74 -3.62
C ASP A 133 -4.90 8.98 -3.37
N PRO A 134 -4.08 9.02 -4.42
CA PRO A 134 -2.64 9.15 -4.28
C PRO A 134 -2.20 10.53 -3.76
N ALA A 135 -2.98 11.58 -3.97
CA ALA A 135 -2.66 12.92 -3.46
C ALA A 135 -2.74 12.94 -1.93
N TRP A 136 -3.80 12.39 -1.35
CA TRP A 136 -3.93 12.22 0.09
C TRP A 136 -2.83 11.33 0.67
N ALA A 137 -2.54 10.19 0.03
CA ALA A 137 -1.53 9.25 0.50
C ALA A 137 -0.13 9.87 0.49
N CYS A 138 0.25 10.59 -0.56
CA CYS A 138 1.52 11.32 -0.63
C CYS A 138 1.66 12.31 0.53
N ASN A 139 0.65 13.15 0.75
CA ASN A 139 0.68 14.13 1.83
C ASN A 139 0.79 13.47 3.21
N ARG A 140 -0.02 12.42 3.47
CA ARG A 140 0.04 11.67 4.72
C ARG A 140 1.42 11.05 4.96
N LEU A 141 1.97 10.37 3.95
CA LEU A 141 3.21 9.63 4.08
C LEU A 141 4.45 10.53 4.11
N ASP A 142 4.45 11.65 3.40
CA ASP A 142 5.52 12.65 3.50
C ASP A 142 5.56 13.25 4.92
N THR A 143 4.39 13.57 5.48
CA THR A 143 4.27 14.04 6.88
C THR A 143 4.71 12.96 7.87
N TRP A 144 4.28 11.70 7.66
CA TRP A 144 4.66 10.57 8.51
C TRP A 144 6.18 10.35 8.52
N ALA A 145 6.80 10.35 7.34
CA ALA A 145 8.24 10.16 7.19
C ALA A 145 9.02 11.34 7.77
N GLY A 146 8.59 12.58 7.51
CA GLY A 146 9.20 13.78 8.05
C GLY A 146 9.23 13.83 9.57
N ASN A 147 8.22 13.25 10.23
CA ASN A 147 8.15 13.19 11.69
C ASN A 147 8.98 12.05 12.32
N ARG A 148 9.31 11.01 11.55
CA ARG A 148 9.96 9.79 12.08
C ARG A 148 11.39 9.57 11.61
N LEU A 149 11.76 10.06 10.43
CA LEU A 149 13.08 9.84 9.85
C LEU A 149 13.99 11.03 10.19
N ILE A 150 14.96 10.80 11.06
CA ILE A 150 15.90 11.83 11.59
C ILE A 150 16.80 12.42 10.48
N LEU A 151 17.04 11.68 9.39
CA LEU A 151 17.95 12.06 8.30
C LEU A 151 17.23 12.32 6.98
N VAL A 152 16.06 12.95 7.02
CA VAL A 152 15.34 13.33 5.83
C VAL A 152 15.78 14.73 5.40
N ASN A 153 16.41 14.83 4.23
CA ASN A 153 16.82 16.09 3.61
C ASN A 153 15.82 16.60 2.55
N ASP A 154 14.63 16.03 2.50
CA ASP A 154 13.58 16.33 1.52
C ASP A 154 12.25 16.55 2.25
N ASP A 155 11.54 17.62 1.89
CA ASP A 155 10.20 17.91 2.40
C ASP A 155 9.15 16.89 1.92
N ARG A 156 9.50 16.09 0.91
CA ARG A 156 8.65 15.07 0.32
C ARG A 156 9.35 13.72 0.21
N PRO A 157 9.76 13.12 1.34
CA PRO A 157 10.62 11.93 1.36
C PRO A 157 9.98 10.68 0.72
N VAL A 158 8.67 10.64 0.57
CA VAL A 158 7.94 9.54 -0.09
C VAL A 158 7.54 9.93 -1.50
N SER A 159 6.89 11.08 -1.69
CA SER A 159 6.32 11.44 -2.99
C SER A 159 7.35 11.87 -4.03
N SER A 160 8.51 12.41 -3.62
CA SER A 160 9.55 12.85 -4.55
C SER A 160 10.18 11.73 -5.37
N GLY A 161 10.18 10.49 -4.86
CA GLY A 161 10.73 9.31 -5.53
C GLY A 161 9.75 8.57 -6.45
N LEU A 162 8.49 9.01 -6.54
CA LEU A 162 7.46 8.32 -7.32
C LEU A 162 7.54 8.69 -8.81
N ALA A 163 7.52 7.65 -9.66
CA ALA A 163 7.50 7.85 -11.12
C ALA A 163 6.14 8.42 -11.57
N MET A 164 6.18 9.55 -12.25
CA MET A 164 5.00 10.18 -12.84
C MET A 164 4.74 9.62 -14.25
N ALA A 165 3.47 9.49 -14.62
CA ALA A 165 3.09 9.19 -15.99
C ALA A 165 3.56 10.32 -16.91
N GLN A 166 4.15 9.96 -18.07
CA GLN A 166 4.55 10.95 -19.06
C GLN A 166 3.28 11.55 -19.66
N SER A 167 3.17 12.88 -19.62
CA SER A 167 2.13 13.58 -20.37
C SER A 167 2.41 13.39 -21.86
N GLU A 168 1.54 12.69 -22.56
CA GLU A 168 1.58 12.68 -24.04
C GLU A 168 1.45 14.15 -24.51
N LYS A 169 2.47 14.62 -25.24
CA LYS A 169 2.49 15.93 -25.87
C LYS A 169 1.70 15.91 -27.17
#